data_e9331b75884bd968ca564595afa391f3
#
_entry.id   e9331b75884bd968ca564595afa391f3
#
_cell.length_a   1.000
_cell.length_b   1.000
_cell.length_c   1.000
_cell.angle_alpha   90.00
_cell.angle_beta   90.00
_cell.angle_gamma   90.00
#
_symmetry.space_group_name_H-M   'P 1'
#
loop_
_entity.id
_entity.type
_entity.pdbx_description
1 polymer ?
#
loop_
_entity_poly.entity_id
_entity_poly.type
_entity_poly.pdbx_seq_one_letter_code
_entity_poly.pdbx_strand_id
1 'polypeptide(L)'
;MSLYRDIGVVLRVQKLGEADRIITLLTRRHGKLRAVAKGVRRTRSRWGARLEPFNHVDVQCYTGRTLDVITQAQTVDAFGARIIGDYPRYTAGCAVLETADRLVPEEGEPALRLYLLVVGALRALWEGVRDPSLVLDAFLLRAMSHAGWAPAITDCARCAQPGPHRAFSVAAGGAVCERCRPAGSVLPSPETFTLLDALLHGDWDIADAAAPTARREASGLVAAHLQWHLESRLHSLPLVERGRRSRSSDRADATAPERVETT
;
A
#
# COMPACT_ATOMS: atom_id res chain seq x y z
N MET A 1 -21.77 -3.73 -27.91
CA MET A 1 -20.37 -3.58 -27.45
C MET A 1 -19.99 -2.12 -27.61
N SER A 2 -19.72 -1.40 -26.52
CA SER A 2 -19.33 0.00 -26.56
C SER A 2 -17.81 0.14 -26.37
N LEU A 3 -17.23 1.14 -27.00
CA LEU A 3 -15.83 1.54 -26.79
C LEU A 3 -15.80 2.65 -25.77
N TYR A 4 -14.91 2.55 -24.77
CA TYR A 4 -14.72 3.58 -23.78
C TYR A 4 -13.23 3.74 -23.43
N ARG A 5 -12.89 4.84 -22.78
CA ARG A 5 -11.53 5.18 -22.38
C ARG A 5 -11.50 5.62 -20.93
N ASP A 6 -10.53 5.15 -20.16
CA ASP A 6 -10.31 5.55 -18.77
C ASP A 6 -8.83 5.50 -18.40
N ILE A 7 -8.48 6.20 -17.33
CA ILE A 7 -7.13 6.18 -16.76
C ILE A 7 -7.17 5.35 -15.48
N GLY A 8 -6.20 4.44 -15.32
CA GLY A 8 -6.17 3.55 -14.16
C GLY A 8 -4.77 3.10 -13.78
N VAL A 9 -4.65 2.59 -12.55
CA VAL A 9 -3.44 1.93 -12.05
C VAL A 9 -3.60 0.43 -12.21
N VAL A 10 -2.57 -0.24 -12.75
CA VAL A 10 -2.54 -1.70 -12.85
C VAL A 10 -2.28 -2.28 -11.46
N LEU A 11 -3.30 -2.94 -10.88
CA LEU A 11 -3.22 -3.57 -9.56
C LEU A 11 -2.64 -4.97 -9.64
N ARG A 12 -3.11 -5.77 -10.61
CA ARG A 12 -2.76 -7.19 -10.72
C ARG A 12 -2.80 -7.68 -12.17
N VAL A 13 -1.96 -8.66 -12.45
CA VAL A 13 -1.86 -9.33 -13.75
C VAL A 13 -1.95 -10.84 -13.57
N GLN A 14 -2.84 -11.49 -14.32
CA GLN A 14 -3.04 -12.93 -14.29
C GLN A 14 -2.87 -13.52 -15.69
N LYS A 15 -2.29 -14.72 -15.79
CA LYS A 15 -2.16 -15.45 -17.06
C LYS A 15 -3.55 -15.90 -17.53
N LEU A 16 -3.81 -15.75 -18.84
CA LEU A 16 -4.98 -16.26 -19.53
C LEU A 16 -4.52 -17.01 -20.78
N GLY A 17 -4.59 -18.33 -20.75
CA GLY A 17 -4.05 -19.16 -21.83
C GLY A 17 -2.55 -18.93 -22.07
N GLU A 18 -2.08 -19.11 -23.31
CA GLU A 18 -0.66 -19.04 -23.65
C GLU A 18 -0.15 -17.62 -23.89
N ALA A 19 -0.95 -16.77 -24.54
CA ALA A 19 -0.51 -15.47 -25.05
C ALA A 19 -1.15 -14.26 -24.35
N ASP A 20 -2.24 -14.44 -23.64
CA ASP A 20 -3.06 -13.38 -23.09
C ASP A 20 -2.86 -13.22 -21.58
N ARG A 21 -3.33 -12.09 -21.05
CA ARG A 21 -3.41 -11.83 -19.60
C ARG A 21 -4.72 -11.14 -19.26
N ILE A 22 -5.23 -11.39 -18.06
CA ILE A 22 -6.26 -10.57 -17.42
C ILE A 22 -5.52 -9.51 -16.62
N ILE A 23 -5.87 -8.25 -16.88
CA ILE A 23 -5.34 -7.08 -16.20
C ILE A 23 -6.42 -6.54 -15.27
N THR A 24 -6.13 -6.45 -13.97
CA THR A 24 -7.00 -5.79 -13.00
C THR A 24 -6.49 -4.36 -12.81
N LEU A 25 -7.35 -3.37 -13.07
CA LEU A 25 -7.07 -1.95 -12.90
C LEU A 25 -7.99 -1.34 -11.86
N LEU A 26 -7.50 -0.36 -11.12
CA LEU A 26 -8.34 0.61 -10.43
C LEU A 26 -8.39 1.87 -11.28
N THR A 27 -9.56 2.15 -11.84
CA THR A 27 -9.74 3.25 -12.79
C THR A 27 -10.39 4.47 -12.15
N ARG A 28 -10.22 5.61 -12.78
CA ARG A 28 -10.69 6.90 -12.26
C ARG A 28 -12.21 7.01 -12.26
N ARG A 29 -12.88 6.47 -13.30
CA ARG A 29 -14.32 6.65 -13.50
C ARG A 29 -15.13 5.39 -13.23
N HIS A 30 -14.58 4.22 -13.58
CA HIS A 30 -15.30 2.94 -13.54
C HIS A 30 -14.86 2.07 -12.34
N GLY A 31 -14.06 2.60 -11.39
CA GLY A 31 -13.58 1.82 -10.25
C GLY A 31 -12.73 0.63 -10.66
N LYS A 32 -12.96 -0.54 -10.05
CA LYS A 32 -12.23 -1.75 -10.41
C LYS A 32 -12.71 -2.31 -11.74
N LEU A 33 -11.76 -2.58 -12.63
CA LEU A 33 -11.99 -3.10 -13.98
C LEU A 33 -11.11 -4.33 -14.21
N ARG A 34 -11.68 -5.39 -14.76
CA ARG A 34 -10.94 -6.55 -15.25
C ARG A 34 -11.07 -6.67 -16.75
N ALA A 35 -9.93 -6.62 -17.45
CA ALA A 35 -9.93 -6.64 -18.91
C ALA A 35 -8.85 -7.56 -19.47
N VAL A 36 -9.12 -8.15 -20.63
CA VAL A 36 -8.18 -9.03 -21.34
C VAL A 36 -7.25 -8.21 -22.22
N ALA A 37 -5.94 -8.38 -22.04
CA ALA A 37 -4.90 -7.89 -22.94
C ALA A 37 -4.46 -9.03 -23.86
N LYS A 38 -4.99 -9.06 -25.10
CA LYS A 38 -4.69 -10.11 -26.07
C LYS A 38 -3.25 -10.02 -26.60
N GLY A 39 -2.55 -11.14 -26.66
CA GLY A 39 -1.20 -11.26 -27.21
C GLY A 39 -0.12 -10.54 -26.37
N VAL A 40 -0.41 -10.15 -25.13
CA VAL A 40 0.52 -9.37 -24.27
C VAL A 40 1.81 -10.15 -23.95
N ARG A 41 1.78 -11.47 -23.95
CA ARG A 41 2.94 -12.36 -23.68
C ARG A 41 3.77 -12.71 -24.91
N ARG A 42 3.36 -12.28 -26.11
CA ARG A 42 4.14 -12.52 -27.33
C ARG A 42 5.40 -11.68 -27.31
N THR A 43 6.50 -12.21 -27.83
CA THR A 43 7.82 -11.55 -27.89
C THR A 43 7.78 -10.16 -28.54
N ARG A 44 6.94 -9.99 -29.57
CA ARG A 44 6.68 -8.71 -30.25
C ARG A 44 5.33 -8.11 -29.82
N SER A 45 5.07 -8.11 -28.49
CA SER A 45 3.83 -7.53 -27.98
C SER A 45 3.82 -6.01 -28.18
N ARG A 46 2.71 -5.50 -28.73
CA ARG A 46 2.46 -4.04 -28.83
C ARG A 46 2.32 -3.34 -27.46
N TRP A 47 2.09 -4.11 -26.40
CA TRP A 47 1.87 -3.58 -25.05
C TRP A 47 3.18 -3.26 -24.33
N GLY A 48 4.27 -4.02 -24.63
CA GLY A 48 5.50 -3.93 -23.86
C GLY A 48 5.24 -4.10 -22.36
N ALA A 49 5.94 -3.30 -21.55
CA ALA A 49 5.78 -3.30 -20.10
C ALA A 49 4.65 -2.38 -19.57
N ARG A 50 3.81 -1.80 -20.44
CA ARG A 50 2.80 -0.81 -20.03
C ARG A 50 1.78 -1.37 -19.04
N LEU A 51 1.38 -2.63 -19.23
CA LEU A 51 0.35 -3.29 -18.44
C LEU A 51 0.92 -4.14 -17.29
N GLU A 52 2.10 -3.80 -16.79
CA GLU A 52 2.66 -4.42 -15.60
C GLU A 52 2.19 -3.68 -14.32
N PRO A 53 2.15 -4.36 -13.15
CA PRO A 53 1.76 -3.74 -11.88
C PRO A 53 2.52 -2.45 -11.59
N PHE A 54 1.92 -1.57 -10.80
CA PHE A 54 2.36 -0.21 -10.46
C PHE A 54 2.21 0.83 -11.57
N ASN A 55 2.09 0.42 -12.85
CA ASN A 55 1.98 1.40 -13.92
C ASN A 55 0.62 2.09 -13.92
N HIS A 56 0.66 3.41 -14.10
CA HIS A 56 -0.49 4.27 -14.30
C HIS A 56 -0.68 4.45 -15.81
N VAL A 57 -1.82 4.04 -16.31
CA VAL A 57 -2.05 3.88 -17.76
C VAL A 57 -3.39 4.50 -18.19
N ASP A 58 -3.41 5.04 -19.38
CA ASP A 58 -4.61 5.41 -20.10
C ASP A 58 -4.98 4.25 -21.04
N VAL A 59 -6.13 3.65 -20.81
CA VAL A 59 -6.60 2.46 -21.55
C VAL A 59 -7.86 2.74 -22.32
N GLN A 60 -7.94 2.14 -23.51
CA GLN A 60 -9.16 2.05 -24.29
C GLN A 60 -9.64 0.61 -24.27
N CYS A 61 -10.92 0.42 -23.94
CA CYS A 61 -11.52 -0.90 -23.79
C CYS A 61 -12.80 -1.04 -24.59
N TYR A 62 -13.05 -2.26 -25.08
CA TYR A 62 -14.37 -2.69 -25.52
C TYR A 62 -15.08 -3.41 -24.39
N THR A 63 -16.34 -3.05 -24.17
CA THR A 63 -17.20 -3.76 -23.21
C THR A 63 -17.43 -5.19 -23.66
N GLY A 64 -16.99 -6.15 -22.86
CA GLY A 64 -17.22 -7.58 -23.06
C GLY A 64 -18.46 -8.07 -22.31
N ARG A 65 -18.77 -9.37 -22.45
CA ARG A 65 -19.86 -10.01 -21.72
C ARG A 65 -19.48 -10.37 -20.28
N THR A 66 -18.26 -10.79 -20.07
CA THR A 66 -17.69 -11.19 -18.75
C THR A 66 -16.43 -10.43 -18.41
N LEU A 67 -15.59 -10.16 -19.38
CA LEU A 67 -14.36 -9.36 -19.24
C LEU A 67 -14.29 -8.40 -20.41
N ASP A 68 -13.88 -7.19 -20.13
CA ASP A 68 -13.59 -6.20 -21.16
C ASP A 68 -12.32 -6.56 -21.95
N VAL A 69 -12.11 -5.93 -23.09
CA VAL A 69 -10.93 -6.16 -23.93
C VAL A 69 -10.17 -4.86 -24.11
N ILE A 70 -8.92 -4.82 -23.65
CA ILE A 70 -8.03 -3.68 -23.88
C ILE A 70 -7.63 -3.63 -25.36
N THR A 71 -7.94 -2.52 -26.01
CA THR A 71 -7.60 -2.26 -27.42
C THR A 71 -6.37 -1.36 -27.56
N GLN A 72 -6.21 -0.40 -26.66
CA GLN A 72 -5.05 0.49 -26.59
C GLN A 72 -4.63 0.71 -25.13
N ALA A 73 -3.34 0.97 -24.92
CA ALA A 73 -2.79 1.38 -23.64
C ALA A 73 -1.61 2.33 -23.86
N GLN A 74 -1.61 3.45 -23.12
CA GLN A 74 -0.54 4.42 -23.08
C GLN A 74 -0.10 4.61 -21.63
N THR A 75 1.21 4.72 -21.38
CA THR A 75 1.73 4.99 -20.04
C THR A 75 1.50 6.47 -19.72
N VAL A 76 0.88 6.75 -18.57
CA VAL A 76 0.77 8.07 -17.96
C VAL A 76 1.95 8.28 -17.03
N ASP A 77 2.13 7.36 -16.06
CA ASP A 77 3.28 7.36 -15.16
C ASP A 77 3.85 5.92 -15.06
N ALA A 78 5.16 5.77 -15.23
CA ALA A 78 5.86 4.48 -15.11
C ALA A 78 6.42 4.30 -13.69
N PHE A 79 5.55 4.26 -12.67
CA PHE A 79 6.00 4.13 -11.27
C PHE A 79 6.82 2.87 -11.02
N GLY A 80 6.49 1.77 -11.72
CA GLY A 80 7.20 0.50 -11.59
C GLY A 80 8.70 0.61 -11.86
N ALA A 81 9.14 1.54 -12.70
CA ALA A 81 10.55 1.67 -13.10
C ALA A 81 11.52 1.93 -11.92
N ARG A 82 11.06 2.64 -10.87
CA ARG A 82 11.86 2.89 -9.67
C ARG A 82 11.43 2.06 -8.46
N ILE A 83 10.15 1.68 -8.39
CA ILE A 83 9.62 0.91 -7.27
C ILE A 83 10.20 -0.52 -7.28
N ILE A 84 10.28 -1.16 -8.45
CA ILE A 84 10.68 -2.57 -8.56
C ILE A 84 12.16 -2.79 -8.19
N GLY A 85 13.02 -1.80 -8.41
CA GLY A 85 14.45 -1.88 -8.10
C GLY A 85 14.84 -1.70 -6.64
N ASP A 86 13.89 -1.33 -5.76
CA ASP A 86 14.12 -1.04 -4.35
C ASP A 86 13.18 -1.91 -3.50
N TYR A 87 13.72 -2.84 -2.73
CA TYR A 87 12.93 -3.83 -2.01
C TYR A 87 11.92 -3.21 -1.01
N PRO A 88 12.28 -2.22 -0.16
CA PRO A 88 11.33 -1.52 0.70
C PRO A 88 10.19 -0.84 -0.06
N ARG A 89 10.49 -0.16 -1.16
CA ARG A 89 9.46 0.47 -2.01
C ARG A 89 8.57 -0.56 -2.69
N TYR A 90 9.18 -1.64 -3.17
CA TYR A 90 8.45 -2.73 -3.83
C TYR A 90 7.44 -3.39 -2.90
N THR A 91 7.88 -3.76 -1.68
CA THR A 91 6.99 -4.41 -0.70
C THR A 91 5.89 -3.48 -0.22
N ALA A 92 6.19 -2.20 0.03
CA ALA A 92 5.18 -1.18 0.36
C ALA A 92 4.21 -0.98 -0.80
N GLY A 93 4.70 -0.88 -2.03
CA GLY A 93 3.88 -0.76 -3.22
C GLY A 93 2.96 -1.96 -3.44
N CYS A 94 3.45 -3.19 -3.25
CA CYS A 94 2.63 -4.41 -3.29
C CYS A 94 1.49 -4.35 -2.26
N ALA A 95 1.77 -3.88 -1.04
CA ALA A 95 0.76 -3.73 0.01
C ALA A 95 -0.29 -2.67 -0.36
N VAL A 96 0.12 -1.57 -1.01
CA VAL A 96 -0.81 -0.55 -1.54
C VAL A 96 -1.74 -1.17 -2.58
N LEU A 97 -1.19 -1.87 -3.59
CA LEU A 97 -2.00 -2.47 -4.66
C LEU A 97 -2.94 -3.57 -4.14
N GLU A 98 -2.45 -4.45 -3.26
CA GLU A 98 -3.26 -5.51 -2.69
C GLU A 98 -4.40 -4.97 -1.82
N THR A 99 -4.12 -3.96 -0.99
CA THR A 99 -5.14 -3.28 -0.18
C THR A 99 -6.21 -2.65 -1.07
N ALA A 100 -5.80 -1.95 -2.11
CA ALA A 100 -6.74 -1.34 -3.05
C ALA A 100 -7.64 -2.37 -3.75
N ASP A 101 -7.08 -3.52 -4.17
CA ASP A 101 -7.85 -4.63 -4.78
C ASP A 101 -8.88 -5.21 -3.81
N ARG A 102 -8.59 -5.24 -2.50
CA ARG A 102 -9.48 -5.76 -1.46
C ARG A 102 -10.57 -4.78 -1.04
N LEU A 103 -10.26 -3.48 -1.00
CA LEU A 103 -11.22 -2.44 -0.59
C LEU A 103 -12.30 -2.15 -1.65
N VAL A 104 -12.09 -2.58 -2.89
CA VAL A 104 -13.10 -2.49 -3.96
C VAL A 104 -13.45 -3.92 -4.40
N PRO A 105 -14.33 -4.63 -3.69
CA PRO A 105 -14.67 -6.02 -4.03
C PRO A 105 -15.41 -6.12 -5.36
N GLU A 106 -16.26 -5.18 -5.68
CA GLU A 106 -17.10 -5.19 -6.88
C GLU A 106 -16.47 -4.45 -8.07
N GLU A 107 -16.72 -4.97 -9.28
CA GLU A 107 -16.29 -4.33 -10.52
C GLU A 107 -17.31 -3.27 -10.96
N GLY A 108 -16.82 -2.17 -11.55
CA GLY A 108 -17.68 -1.13 -12.11
C GLY A 108 -18.19 -0.08 -11.11
N GLU A 109 -17.90 -0.22 -9.81
CA GLU A 109 -18.26 0.79 -8.83
C GLU A 109 -17.22 1.91 -8.75
N PRO A 110 -17.60 3.19 -8.99
CA PRO A 110 -16.67 4.31 -8.93
C PRO A 110 -16.00 4.46 -7.55
N ALA A 111 -14.67 4.45 -7.51
CA ALA A 111 -13.88 4.58 -6.30
C ALA A 111 -12.81 5.69 -6.42
N LEU A 112 -13.23 6.89 -6.83
CA LEU A 112 -12.32 7.99 -7.16
C LEU A 112 -11.36 8.35 -6.03
N ARG A 113 -11.86 8.39 -4.79
CA ARG A 113 -11.02 8.75 -3.63
C ARG A 113 -9.90 7.72 -3.41
N LEU A 114 -10.24 6.43 -3.48
CA LEU A 114 -9.23 5.36 -3.35
C LEU A 114 -8.24 5.38 -4.53
N TYR A 115 -8.73 5.60 -5.77
CA TYR A 115 -7.86 5.77 -6.93
C TYR A 115 -6.83 6.90 -6.72
N LEU A 116 -7.26 8.06 -6.24
CA LEU A 116 -6.35 9.18 -5.96
C LEU A 116 -5.34 8.85 -4.86
N LEU A 117 -5.75 8.14 -3.81
CA LEU A 117 -4.85 7.67 -2.75
C LEU A 117 -3.79 6.70 -3.29
N VAL A 118 -4.18 5.73 -4.14
CA VAL A 118 -3.24 4.80 -4.76
C VAL A 118 -2.23 5.53 -5.64
N VAL A 119 -2.69 6.43 -6.52
CA VAL A 119 -1.79 7.23 -7.36
C VAL A 119 -0.83 8.06 -6.51
N GLY A 120 -1.33 8.72 -5.46
CA GLY A 120 -0.51 9.50 -4.52
C GLY A 120 0.55 8.67 -3.80
N ALA A 121 0.17 7.50 -3.28
CA ALA A 121 1.09 6.58 -2.60
C ALA A 121 2.18 6.05 -3.55
N LEU A 122 1.81 5.62 -4.76
CA LEU A 122 2.77 5.14 -5.75
C LEU A 122 3.72 6.25 -6.21
N ARG A 123 3.22 7.48 -6.36
CA ARG A 123 4.06 8.64 -6.68
C ARG A 123 5.06 8.92 -5.57
N ALA A 124 4.63 8.95 -4.31
CA ALA A 124 5.52 9.16 -3.17
C ALA A 124 6.61 8.07 -3.05
N LEU A 125 6.24 6.80 -3.30
CA LEU A 125 7.20 5.69 -3.37
C LEU A 125 8.17 5.83 -4.54
N TRP A 126 7.70 6.30 -5.70
CA TRP A 126 8.52 6.53 -6.88
C TRP A 126 9.50 7.70 -6.70
N GLU A 127 9.06 8.80 -6.11
CA GLU A 127 9.89 9.95 -5.75
C GLU A 127 10.98 9.55 -4.75
N GLY A 128 10.62 8.75 -3.74
CA GLY A 128 11.54 8.16 -2.77
C GLY A 128 12.16 9.15 -1.81
N VAL A 129 11.49 10.25 -1.56
CA VAL A 129 11.90 11.27 -0.58
C VAL A 129 11.60 10.79 0.84
N ARG A 130 10.51 10.01 1.00
CA ARG A 130 10.00 9.58 2.30
C ARG A 130 10.25 8.10 2.55
N ASP A 131 10.26 7.71 3.83
CA ASP A 131 10.33 6.31 4.23
C ASP A 131 9.14 5.52 3.65
N PRO A 132 9.37 4.42 2.90
CA PRO A 132 8.30 3.63 2.30
C PRO A 132 7.28 3.08 3.30
N SER A 133 7.69 2.79 4.55
CA SER A 133 6.77 2.31 5.58
C SER A 133 5.81 3.41 6.04
N LEU A 134 6.28 4.65 6.18
CA LEU A 134 5.43 5.81 6.52
C LEU A 134 4.43 6.13 5.39
N VAL A 135 4.88 6.04 4.13
CA VAL A 135 3.99 6.22 2.96
C VAL A 135 2.90 5.17 2.97
N LEU A 136 3.25 3.90 3.24
CA LEU A 136 2.28 2.81 3.34
C LEU A 136 1.30 3.04 4.50
N ASP A 137 1.78 3.34 5.70
CA ASP A 137 0.91 3.51 6.87
C ASP A 137 -0.05 4.70 6.70
N ALA A 138 0.41 5.81 6.10
CA ALA A 138 -0.45 6.93 5.73
C ALA A 138 -1.52 6.54 4.69
N PHE A 139 -1.13 5.75 3.68
CA PHE A 139 -2.08 5.22 2.71
C PHE A 139 -3.13 4.32 3.39
N LEU A 140 -2.71 3.38 4.23
CA LEU A 140 -3.60 2.44 4.91
C LEU A 140 -4.60 3.16 5.81
N LEU A 141 -4.15 4.12 6.63
CA LEU A 141 -5.03 4.92 7.50
C LEU A 141 -6.09 5.68 6.72
N ARG A 142 -5.70 6.35 5.64
CA ARG A 142 -6.62 7.11 4.80
C ARG A 142 -7.56 6.21 4.01
N ALA A 143 -7.08 5.07 3.50
CA ALA A 143 -7.90 4.10 2.81
C ALA A 143 -8.96 3.50 3.75
N MET A 144 -8.59 3.15 5.00
CA MET A 144 -9.52 2.71 6.03
C MET A 144 -10.53 3.82 6.39
N SER A 145 -10.09 5.07 6.48
CA SER A 145 -10.99 6.20 6.72
C SER A 145 -12.06 6.32 5.63
N HIS A 146 -11.68 6.17 4.36
CA HIS A 146 -12.65 6.18 3.26
C HIS A 146 -13.58 4.96 3.23
N ALA A 147 -13.13 3.82 3.74
CA ALA A 147 -13.95 2.62 3.90
C ALA A 147 -14.88 2.67 5.13
N GLY A 148 -14.83 3.74 5.93
CA GLY A 148 -15.59 3.86 7.18
C GLY A 148 -14.98 3.12 8.37
N TRP A 149 -13.71 2.73 8.29
CA TRP A 149 -12.96 1.97 9.30
C TRP A 149 -11.85 2.78 9.96
N ALA A 150 -11.96 4.12 9.97
CA ALA A 150 -10.97 4.97 10.61
C ALA A 150 -10.80 4.61 12.10
N PRO A 151 -9.57 4.33 12.57
CA PRO A 151 -9.37 4.20 14.01
C PRO A 151 -9.58 5.54 14.70
N ALA A 152 -10.24 5.55 15.86
CA ALA A 152 -10.23 6.71 16.74
C ALA A 152 -8.80 6.92 17.27
N ILE A 153 -8.28 8.14 17.17
CA ILE A 153 -6.90 8.46 17.58
C ILE A 153 -6.92 9.48 18.73
N THR A 154 -7.68 10.56 18.57
CA THR A 154 -7.75 11.68 19.53
C THR A 154 -8.78 11.42 20.61
N ASP A 155 -9.93 10.86 20.24
CA ASP A 155 -11.06 10.65 21.14
C ASP A 155 -11.23 9.17 21.50
N CYS A 156 -11.89 8.88 22.62
CA CYS A 156 -12.18 7.51 23.01
C CYS A 156 -13.15 6.86 22.03
N ALA A 157 -12.76 5.75 21.40
CA ALA A 157 -13.58 4.99 20.44
C ALA A 157 -14.94 4.51 21.02
N ARG A 158 -15.11 4.45 22.35
CA ARG A 158 -16.31 3.97 23.02
C ARG A 158 -17.25 5.08 23.50
N CYS A 159 -16.72 6.14 24.10
CA CYS A 159 -17.52 7.18 24.75
C CYS A 159 -17.24 8.57 24.22
N ALA A 160 -16.41 8.71 23.19
CA ALA A 160 -16.01 9.96 22.57
C ALA A 160 -15.40 11.01 23.55
N GLN A 161 -14.90 10.55 24.73
CA GLN A 161 -14.20 11.45 25.64
C GLN A 161 -12.92 11.94 24.96
N PRO A 162 -12.66 13.25 24.89
CA PRO A 162 -11.42 13.80 24.36
C PRO A 162 -10.18 13.28 25.08
N GLY A 163 -9.08 13.06 24.33
CA GLY A 163 -7.80 12.64 24.86
C GLY A 163 -7.03 13.74 25.58
N PRO A 164 -5.75 13.49 25.87
CA PRO A 164 -4.93 12.38 25.34
C PRO A 164 -5.23 11.04 26.01
N HIS A 165 -5.23 9.96 25.20
CA HIS A 165 -5.41 8.59 25.68
C HIS A 165 -4.08 7.82 25.65
N ARG A 166 -3.96 6.78 26.52
CA ARG A 166 -2.75 5.97 26.63
C ARG A 166 -2.94 4.52 26.15
N ALA A 167 -4.16 4.12 25.89
CA ALA A 167 -4.47 2.75 25.47
C ALA A 167 -5.09 2.73 24.09
N PHE A 168 -4.78 1.69 23.32
CA PHE A 168 -5.36 1.42 22.01
C PHE A 168 -5.93 0.00 21.99
N SER A 169 -7.16 -0.15 21.52
CA SER A 169 -7.81 -1.44 21.36
C SER A 169 -8.37 -1.56 19.95
N VAL A 170 -7.84 -2.51 19.19
CA VAL A 170 -8.32 -2.82 17.83
C VAL A 170 -9.81 -3.20 17.87
N ALA A 171 -10.20 -4.07 18.81
CA ALA A 171 -11.58 -4.51 18.96
C ALA A 171 -12.56 -3.39 19.37
N ALA A 172 -12.05 -2.33 20.02
CA ALA A 172 -12.87 -1.15 20.36
C ALA A 172 -12.89 -0.10 19.25
N GLY A 173 -12.04 -0.23 18.23
CA GLY A 173 -11.95 0.69 17.11
C GLY A 173 -10.93 1.82 17.28
N GLY A 174 -9.94 1.71 18.20
CA GLY A 174 -8.92 2.74 18.34
C GLY A 174 -8.52 3.07 19.78
N ALA A 175 -8.22 4.35 20.04
CA ALA A 175 -7.90 4.89 21.35
C ALA A 175 -9.05 4.69 22.35
N VAL A 176 -8.73 4.36 23.61
CA VAL A 176 -9.71 4.15 24.66
C VAL A 176 -9.27 4.81 25.97
N CYS A 177 -10.20 5.46 26.66
CA CYS A 177 -9.99 6.01 27.98
C CYS A 177 -9.89 4.90 29.05
N GLU A 178 -9.41 5.23 30.24
CA GLU A 178 -9.24 4.26 31.34
C GLU A 178 -10.54 3.51 31.69
N ARG A 179 -11.68 4.18 31.67
CA ARG A 179 -13.00 3.58 31.98
C ARG A 179 -13.50 2.62 30.92
N CYS A 180 -13.17 2.88 29.65
CA CYS A 180 -13.64 2.10 28.51
C CYS A 180 -12.64 1.04 28.05
N ARG A 181 -11.45 1.01 28.64
CA ARG A 181 -10.35 0.13 28.24
C ARG A 181 -10.68 -1.33 28.47
N PRO A 182 -10.80 -2.16 27.40
CA PRO A 182 -10.98 -3.59 27.56
C PRO A 182 -9.66 -4.30 27.89
N ALA A 183 -9.75 -5.53 28.40
CA ALA A 183 -8.58 -6.42 28.53
C ALA A 183 -7.94 -6.65 27.16
N GLY A 184 -6.60 -6.80 27.12
CA GLY A 184 -5.86 -6.96 25.87
C GLY A 184 -5.59 -5.68 25.08
N SER A 185 -5.97 -4.48 25.61
CA SER A 185 -5.54 -3.22 25.03
C SER A 185 -4.04 -3.05 25.15
N VAL A 186 -3.41 -2.52 24.10
CA VAL A 186 -1.98 -2.16 24.11
C VAL A 186 -1.79 -0.75 24.63
N LEU A 187 -0.58 -0.45 25.11
CA LEU A 187 -0.17 0.85 25.65
C LEU A 187 0.98 1.42 24.80
N PRO A 188 0.71 1.93 23.61
CA PRO A 188 1.74 2.56 22.79
C PRO A 188 2.23 3.86 23.43
N SER A 189 3.40 4.31 23.01
CA SER A 189 3.94 5.60 23.44
C SER A 189 3.03 6.76 23.03
N PRO A 190 3.02 7.89 23.76
CA PRO A 190 2.27 9.08 23.35
C PRO A 190 2.65 9.57 21.95
N GLU A 191 3.93 9.46 21.59
CA GLU A 191 4.46 9.82 20.26
C GLU A 191 3.82 8.97 19.15
N THR A 192 3.44 7.73 19.43
CA THR A 192 2.75 6.86 18.48
C THR A 192 1.37 7.41 18.09
N PHE A 193 0.61 7.94 19.05
CA PHE A 193 -0.68 8.58 18.76
C PHE A 193 -0.50 9.86 17.93
N THR A 194 0.51 10.67 18.26
CA THR A 194 0.86 11.87 17.47
C THR A 194 1.23 11.49 16.04
N LEU A 195 2.01 10.42 15.85
CA LEU A 195 2.38 9.92 14.53
C LEU A 195 1.17 9.41 13.75
N LEU A 196 0.28 8.63 14.37
CA LEU A 196 -0.94 8.14 13.70
C LEU A 196 -1.82 9.29 13.22
N ASP A 197 -1.97 10.33 14.02
CA ASP A 197 -2.72 11.54 13.66
C ASP A 197 -2.06 12.30 12.51
N ALA A 198 -0.75 12.52 12.60
CA ALA A 198 0.05 13.14 11.55
C ALA A 198 -0.04 12.39 10.20
N LEU A 199 0.05 11.06 10.21
CA LEU A 199 -0.07 10.24 9.02
C LEU A 199 -1.48 10.31 8.40
N LEU A 200 -2.52 10.36 9.23
CA LEU A 200 -3.90 10.48 8.77
C LEU A 200 -4.13 11.82 8.08
N HIS A 201 -3.65 12.92 8.67
CA HIS A 201 -3.88 14.28 8.17
C HIS A 201 -2.82 14.75 7.15
N GLY A 202 -1.66 14.09 7.07
CA GLY A 202 -0.59 14.42 6.12
C GLY A 202 0.42 15.43 6.64
N ASP A 203 0.56 15.51 7.95
CA ASP A 203 1.61 16.30 8.59
C ASP A 203 2.93 15.50 8.53
N TRP A 204 3.62 15.69 7.43
CA TRP A 204 4.83 14.95 7.14
C TRP A 204 6.03 15.43 7.96
N ASP A 205 6.04 16.67 8.43
CA ASP A 205 7.13 17.18 9.26
C ASP A 205 7.17 16.41 10.59
N ILE A 206 6.00 16.16 11.17
CA ILE A 206 5.86 15.32 12.37
C ILE A 206 6.18 13.85 12.05
N ALA A 207 5.64 13.33 10.95
CA ALA A 207 5.82 11.92 10.60
C ALA A 207 7.29 11.57 10.29
N ASP A 208 8.01 12.42 9.56
CA ASP A 208 9.41 12.22 9.22
C ASP A 208 10.34 12.41 10.43
N ALA A 209 9.94 13.20 11.45
CA ALA A 209 10.68 13.38 12.69
C ALA A 209 10.45 12.27 13.75
N ALA A 210 9.41 11.42 13.58
CA ALA A 210 9.03 10.42 14.57
C ALA A 210 10.14 9.39 14.85
N ALA A 211 10.30 9.00 16.11
CA ALA A 211 11.29 8.03 16.53
C ALA A 211 11.02 6.63 15.95
N PRO A 212 12.07 5.80 15.72
CA PRO A 212 11.92 4.46 15.16
C PRO A 212 11.00 3.54 15.99
N THR A 213 10.91 3.76 17.31
CA THR A 213 10.00 3.04 18.21
C THR A 213 8.55 3.37 17.91
N ALA A 214 8.20 4.65 17.84
CA ALA A 214 6.87 5.13 17.51
C ALA A 214 6.44 4.66 16.11
N ARG A 215 7.35 4.69 15.12
CA ARG A 215 7.07 4.17 13.77
C ARG A 215 6.73 2.69 13.78
N ARG A 216 7.47 1.84 14.54
CA ARG A 216 7.16 0.40 14.64
C ARG A 216 5.82 0.15 15.33
N GLU A 217 5.54 0.87 16.43
CA GLU A 217 4.27 0.78 17.14
C GLU A 217 3.10 1.20 16.23
N ALA A 218 3.20 2.35 15.58
CA ALA A 218 2.18 2.84 14.65
C ALA A 218 1.91 1.85 13.51
N SER A 219 2.96 1.36 12.83
CA SER A 219 2.83 0.36 11.77
C SER A 219 2.16 -0.92 12.27
N GLY A 220 2.48 -1.37 13.50
CA GLY A 220 1.83 -2.54 14.12
C GLY A 220 0.34 -2.31 14.35
N LEU A 221 -0.04 -1.14 14.87
CA LEU A 221 -1.43 -0.78 15.14
C LEU A 221 -2.24 -0.63 13.85
N VAL A 222 -1.69 0.04 12.85
CA VAL A 222 -2.32 0.21 11.51
C VAL A 222 -2.57 -1.14 10.86
N ALA A 223 -1.56 -2.03 10.88
CA ALA A 223 -1.71 -3.36 10.31
C ALA A 223 -2.73 -4.21 11.05
N ALA A 224 -2.72 -4.19 12.38
CA ALA A 224 -3.66 -4.95 13.20
C ALA A 224 -5.10 -4.44 13.00
N HIS A 225 -5.29 -3.12 12.93
CA HIS A 225 -6.60 -2.51 12.72
C HIS A 225 -7.16 -2.84 11.33
N LEU A 226 -6.34 -2.71 10.27
CA LEU A 226 -6.73 -3.11 8.92
C LEU A 226 -7.11 -4.59 8.86
N GLN A 227 -6.28 -5.46 9.47
CA GLN A 227 -6.51 -6.90 9.46
C GLN A 227 -7.79 -7.30 10.21
N TRP A 228 -8.20 -6.53 11.23
CA TRP A 228 -9.44 -6.74 11.96
C TRP A 228 -10.68 -6.54 11.08
N HIS A 229 -10.62 -5.58 10.16
CA HIS A 229 -11.73 -5.24 9.25
C HIS A 229 -11.74 -6.04 7.96
N LEU A 230 -10.58 -6.56 7.54
CA LEU A 230 -10.50 -7.40 6.35
C LEU A 230 -10.82 -8.86 6.69
N GLU A 231 -11.73 -9.47 5.95
CA GLU A 231 -12.09 -10.89 6.10
C GLU A 231 -10.92 -11.83 5.80
N SER A 232 -9.94 -11.39 5.01
CA SER A 232 -8.78 -12.18 4.61
C SER A 232 -7.47 -11.42 4.80
N ARG A 233 -6.40 -12.15 5.17
CA ARG A 233 -5.07 -11.56 5.36
C ARG A 233 -4.47 -11.04 4.07
N LEU A 234 -3.79 -9.89 4.14
CA LEU A 234 -2.93 -9.39 3.07
C LEU A 234 -1.63 -10.20 3.02
N HIS A 235 -1.27 -10.68 1.83
CA HIS A 235 -0.05 -11.45 1.62
C HIS A 235 1.21 -10.59 1.60
N SER A 236 1.10 -9.35 1.12
CA SER A 236 2.21 -8.41 0.99
C SER A 236 2.62 -7.75 2.30
N LEU A 237 1.69 -7.55 3.23
CA LEU A 237 1.92 -6.81 4.47
C LEU A 237 3.03 -7.41 5.38
N PRO A 238 3.16 -8.74 5.53
CA PRO A 238 4.26 -9.36 6.28
C PRO A 238 5.64 -9.17 5.64
N LEU A 239 5.71 -8.85 4.34
CA LEU A 239 6.96 -8.66 3.60
C LEU A 239 7.54 -7.26 3.77
N VAL A 240 6.73 -6.31 4.26
CA VAL A 240 7.18 -4.92 4.46
C VAL A 240 8.13 -4.86 5.66
N GLU A 241 9.36 -4.41 5.41
CA GLU A 241 10.34 -4.20 6.48
C GLU A 241 9.93 -3.00 7.34
N ARG A 242 9.46 -3.28 8.56
CA ARG A 242 9.03 -2.27 9.52
C ARG A 242 10.12 -2.06 10.57
N GLY A 243 11.13 -1.25 10.25
CA GLY A 243 12.17 -0.85 11.19
C GLY A 243 13.13 -1.96 11.60
N ARG A 244 13.38 -2.99 10.78
CA ARG A 244 14.56 -3.86 10.92
C ARG A 244 15.77 -3.09 10.40
N ARG A 245 16.73 -2.82 11.29
CA ARG A 245 18.08 -2.40 10.87
C ARG A 245 18.61 -3.43 9.88
N SER A 246 19.04 -3.01 8.70
CA SER A 246 19.80 -3.87 7.79
C SER A 246 21.10 -4.28 8.51
N ARG A 247 21.21 -5.56 8.88
CA ARG A 247 22.47 -6.17 9.33
C ARG A 247 23.33 -6.49 8.09
N SER A 248 23.77 -5.49 7.36
CA SER A 248 24.57 -5.70 6.15
C SER A 248 25.80 -4.79 6.04
N SER A 249 26.34 -4.25 7.15
CA SER A 249 27.63 -3.55 7.11
C SER A 249 28.72 -4.11 8.04
N ASP A 250 28.49 -5.20 8.79
CA ASP A 250 29.48 -5.72 9.75
C ASP A 250 30.16 -7.02 9.32
N ARG A 251 30.22 -7.34 8.01
CA ARG A 251 30.95 -8.53 7.52
C ARG A 251 32.07 -8.22 6.51
N ALA A 252 32.57 -7.01 6.47
CA ALA A 252 33.65 -6.66 5.55
C ALA A 252 35.01 -6.37 6.20
N ASP A 253 35.22 -6.65 7.52
CA ASP A 253 36.50 -6.30 8.17
C ASP A 253 37.08 -7.42 9.05
N ALA A 254 37.00 -8.68 8.60
CA ALA A 254 37.64 -9.78 9.31
C ALA A 254 38.21 -10.80 8.32
N THR A 255 39.18 -10.40 7.49
CA THR A 255 40.17 -11.33 6.88
C THR A 255 41.34 -10.52 6.31
N ALA A 256 42.27 -10.13 7.18
CA ALA A 256 43.64 -9.87 6.78
C ALA A 256 44.47 -11.15 7.07
N PRO A 257 45.13 -11.74 6.11
CA PRO A 257 46.05 -12.85 6.40
C PRO A 257 47.36 -12.30 6.97
N GLU A 258 47.75 -12.81 8.14
CA GLU A 258 49.11 -12.67 8.70
C GLU A 258 50.18 -13.13 7.70
N ARG A 259 51.11 -12.24 7.42
CA ARG A 259 52.35 -12.58 6.73
C ARG A 259 53.26 -13.34 7.72
N VAL A 260 53.50 -14.60 7.42
CA VAL A 260 54.58 -15.38 8.04
C VAL A 260 55.86 -14.94 7.40
N GLU A 261 56.74 -14.25 8.15
CA GLU A 261 58.16 -14.11 7.85
C GLU A 261 58.85 -15.41 8.22
N THR A 262 59.49 -16.02 7.28
CA THR A 262 60.48 -17.11 7.50
C THR A 262 61.88 -16.56 7.21
N THR A 263 62.73 -16.68 8.21
CA THR A 263 64.18 -16.51 8.25
C THR A 263 64.89 -17.46 7.31
#